data_ebfd6f2b30b310ddc3cdacc9849bed07
#
_entry.id   ebfd6f2b30b310ddc3cdacc9849bed07
#
_cell.length_a   1.000
_cell.length_b   1.000
_cell.length_c   1.000
_cell.angle_alpha   90.00
_cell.angle_beta   90.00
_cell.angle_gamma   90.00
#
_symmetry.space_group_name_H-M   'P 1'
#
loop_
_entity.id
_entity.type
_entity.pdbx_description
1 polymer ?
#
loop_
_entity_poly.entity_id
_entity_poly.type
_entity_poly.pdbx_seq_one_letter_code
_entity_poly.pdbx_strand_id
1 'polypeptide(L)'
;MDNEDLIDYEEEVTVAPSTGTTTETTTTTTAAAGEEKDKKGSYVGIHSTGFRDFLLKPELLRAISDLGFEHPSEVQQECIPQSILGMDVLCQAKSGMGKTAVFVLATLQQIEPVDGEVSVIVMCHTRELAYQIKNEYARFTKYMPEVRTAVVYGGTPIREDQAMLADKTKCPHIIVGTPGRMNGLVRDKSLKGGEVKHFVLDECDKMLDNLEMRRDVQEIFRATPHHKQVMMFSATLSKEIRPTCKKFMQNPLEIYVDDETKLTLHGLQQHYVRLEESAKNRKLNDLLDSLEFNQVIIFVKSISRANQLDQLLRECNFPSISIHGGLPQDERIKRYQQFKNFEKRILVATDIFGRGIDVERVNVSISYDTPSDADSYLHRVGRAGRFGTKGLAITFVSSDEDAEVLKQIQSRFEVAVPELPESIEASSYMNA
;
A
#
# COMPACT_ATOMS: atom_id res chain seq x y z
N MET A 1 26.10 11.23 -4.42
CA MET A 1 25.25 12.43 -4.65
C MET A 1 24.42 12.59 -3.40
N ASP A 2 24.73 13.64 -2.70
CA ASP A 2 24.52 13.77 -1.28
C ASP A 2 23.09 13.98 -0.85
N ASN A 3 22.78 13.49 0.36
CA ASN A 3 21.50 13.60 1.07
C ASN A 3 21.13 15.07 1.45
N GLU A 4 21.83 16.06 0.93
CA GLU A 4 21.71 17.47 1.34
C GLU A 4 20.41 18.17 0.88
N ASP A 5 19.63 17.59 -0.02
CA ASP A 5 18.38 18.20 -0.52
C ASP A 5 17.10 17.75 0.22
N LEU A 6 17.22 16.97 1.28
CA LEU A 6 16.07 16.50 2.06
C LEU A 6 15.70 17.53 3.14
N ILE A 7 14.43 17.86 3.24
CA ILE A 7 13.89 18.72 4.31
C ILE A 7 14.19 18.05 5.63
N ASP A 8 14.88 18.75 6.54
CA ASP A 8 15.01 18.35 7.93
C ASP A 8 14.03 19.18 8.77
N TYR A 9 13.10 18.53 9.41
CA TYR A 9 12.05 19.18 10.21
C TYR A 9 12.63 19.83 11.47
N GLU A 10 13.81 19.41 11.91
CA GLU A 10 14.47 19.90 13.14
C GLU A 10 15.20 21.23 12.95
N GLU A 11 15.54 21.66 11.71
CA GLU A 11 16.35 22.86 11.48
C GLU A 11 15.57 24.18 11.37
N GLU A 12 14.22 24.18 11.30
CA GLU A 12 13.44 25.43 11.12
C GLU A 12 12.91 26.08 12.42
N VAL A 13 13.29 25.62 13.60
CA VAL A 13 12.86 26.23 14.87
C VAL A 13 13.98 27.08 15.47
N THR A 14 14.34 28.17 14.81
CA THR A 14 15.02 29.30 15.48
C THR A 14 13.99 30.30 15.95
N VAL A 15 13.49 30.13 17.16
CA VAL A 15 12.71 31.13 17.87
C VAL A 15 13.65 32.12 18.56
N ALA A 16 13.42 33.40 18.32
CA ALA A 16 14.12 34.51 18.97
C ALA A 16 14.01 34.47 20.50
N PRO A 17 15.04 34.93 21.22
CA PRO A 17 15.07 34.79 22.67
C PRO A 17 14.18 35.79 23.40
N SER A 18 13.30 35.29 24.25
CA SER A 18 12.69 36.10 25.30
C SER A 18 13.42 35.86 26.61
N THR A 19 13.95 36.95 27.15
CA THR A 19 14.65 37.11 28.45
C THR A 19 13.73 36.79 29.62
N GLY A 20 14.33 36.12 30.64
CA GLY A 20 13.76 36.22 32.00
C GLY A 20 14.09 35.09 32.98
N THR A 21 15.20 35.27 33.68
CA THR A 21 15.43 35.09 35.15
C THR A 21 15.55 33.67 35.74
N THR A 22 16.74 33.48 36.22
CA THR A 22 17.35 32.56 37.17
C THR A 22 16.49 32.03 38.31
N THR A 23 16.64 30.72 38.63
CA THR A 23 16.97 30.29 40.01
C THR A 23 17.65 28.90 39.97
N GLU A 24 18.88 28.85 40.50
CA GLU A 24 19.70 27.66 40.75
C GLU A 24 19.07 26.78 41.83
N THR A 25 19.12 25.49 41.67
CA THR A 25 19.38 24.60 42.81
C THR A 25 20.14 23.37 42.36
N THR A 26 21.36 23.31 42.81
CA THR A 26 22.34 22.21 42.72
C THR A 26 21.88 21.02 43.54
N THR A 27 21.98 19.82 42.98
CA THR A 27 22.41 18.64 43.76
C THR A 27 23.04 17.58 42.81
N THR A 28 24.29 17.33 43.11
CA THR A 28 25.17 16.25 42.66
C THR A 28 24.65 14.87 43.02
N THR A 29 24.79 13.84 42.17
CA THR A 29 25.68 12.68 42.40
C THR A 29 25.51 11.56 41.38
N THR A 30 26.67 11.14 40.90
CA THR A 30 27.20 9.80 40.58
C THR A 30 26.69 9.03 39.37
N ALA A 31 27.66 8.80 38.49
CA ALA A 31 27.70 7.88 37.39
C ALA A 31 27.46 6.42 37.81
N ALA A 32 26.68 5.70 37.01
CA ALA A 32 26.83 4.26 36.85
C ALA A 32 26.49 3.90 35.40
N ALA A 33 27.48 3.32 34.75
CA ALA A 33 27.32 2.69 33.45
C ALA A 33 26.34 1.50 33.58
N GLY A 34 25.35 1.46 32.71
CA GLY A 34 24.39 0.37 32.66
C GLY A 34 23.91 0.18 31.23
N GLU A 35 24.19 -0.97 30.73
CA GLU A 35 23.90 -1.56 29.43
C GLU A 35 22.55 -1.12 28.83
N GLU A 36 22.57 -0.71 27.59
CA GLU A 36 21.39 -0.62 26.74
C GLU A 36 20.77 -2.02 26.61
N LYS A 37 19.78 -2.30 27.41
CA LYS A 37 18.83 -3.40 27.16
C LYS A 37 17.84 -2.94 26.15
N ASP A 38 17.91 -3.54 24.97
CA ASP A 38 16.80 -3.61 24.01
C ASP A 38 15.48 -3.83 24.77
N LYS A 39 14.64 -2.81 24.79
CA LYS A 39 13.26 -2.96 25.22
C LYS A 39 12.52 -3.72 24.12
N LYS A 40 12.60 -5.05 24.15
CA LYS A 40 11.56 -5.90 23.57
C LYS A 40 10.26 -5.48 24.22
N GLY A 41 9.39 -4.83 23.46
CA GLY A 41 8.02 -4.55 23.84
C GLY A 41 7.34 -5.88 24.17
N SER A 42 7.05 -6.09 25.44
CA SER A 42 6.23 -7.20 25.91
C SER A 42 4.80 -6.95 25.43
N TYR A 43 4.41 -7.59 24.33
CA TYR A 43 3.01 -7.68 23.91
C TYR A 43 2.27 -8.63 24.87
N VAL A 44 1.90 -8.11 26.00
CA VAL A 44 0.95 -8.78 26.90
C VAL A 44 -0.43 -8.65 26.25
N GLY A 45 -1.08 -9.79 25.99
CA GLY A 45 -2.32 -9.96 25.27
C GLY A 45 -3.35 -8.86 25.53
N ILE A 46 -3.57 -8.03 24.52
CA ILE A 46 -4.70 -7.11 24.47
C ILE A 46 -5.90 -7.96 24.06
N HIS A 47 -6.86 -8.04 24.94
CA HIS A 47 -8.18 -8.63 24.69
C HIS A 47 -8.76 -8.03 23.41
N SER A 48 -9.49 -8.83 22.64
CA SER A 48 -10.10 -8.46 21.37
C SER A 48 -10.92 -7.16 21.48
N THR A 49 -10.26 -6.03 21.22
CA THR A 49 -10.92 -4.73 21.10
C THR A 49 -11.74 -4.73 19.80
N GLY A 50 -13.00 -4.37 19.89
CA GLY A 50 -13.84 -4.16 18.71
C GLY A 50 -13.64 -2.76 18.15
N PHE A 51 -14.06 -2.51 16.90
CA PHE A 51 -14.04 -1.15 16.31
C PHE A 51 -14.80 -0.10 17.15
N ARG A 52 -15.76 -0.54 17.98
CA ARG A 52 -16.51 0.33 18.90
C ARG A 52 -15.64 0.95 19.99
N ASP A 53 -14.56 0.28 20.35
CA ASP A 53 -13.64 0.73 21.41
C ASP A 53 -12.73 1.88 20.95
N PHE A 54 -12.64 2.13 19.63
CA PHE A 54 -11.87 3.25 19.07
C PHE A 54 -12.58 4.60 19.18
N LEU A 55 -13.79 4.66 19.71
CA LEU A 55 -14.57 5.89 19.88
C LEU A 55 -14.73 6.70 18.57
N LEU A 56 -14.93 5.99 17.46
CA LEU A 56 -15.15 6.60 16.15
C LEU A 56 -16.52 7.29 16.07
N LYS A 57 -16.64 8.25 15.14
CA LYS A 57 -17.92 8.91 14.81
C LYS A 57 -18.99 7.85 14.52
N PRO A 58 -20.26 8.08 14.92
CA PRO A 58 -21.35 7.14 14.68
C PRO A 58 -21.53 6.75 13.21
N GLU A 59 -21.30 7.70 12.31
CA GLU A 59 -21.36 7.50 10.85
C GLU A 59 -20.31 6.49 10.37
N LEU A 60 -19.10 6.54 10.93
CA LEU A 60 -18.01 5.60 10.62
C LEU A 60 -18.29 4.22 11.19
N LEU A 61 -18.76 4.13 12.44
CA LEU A 61 -19.13 2.85 13.06
C LEU A 61 -20.25 2.15 12.29
N ARG A 62 -21.22 2.92 11.78
CA ARG A 62 -22.28 2.40 10.93
C ARG A 62 -21.74 1.91 9.59
N ALA A 63 -20.85 2.65 8.95
CA ALA A 63 -20.21 2.22 7.71
C ALA A 63 -19.37 0.95 7.91
N ILE A 64 -18.60 0.86 8.98
CA ILE A 64 -17.81 -0.33 9.37
C ILE A 64 -18.71 -1.56 9.50
N SER A 65 -19.85 -1.42 10.19
CA SER A 65 -20.82 -2.52 10.38
C SER A 65 -21.43 -2.95 9.04
N ASP A 66 -21.84 -2.01 8.19
CA ASP A 66 -22.39 -2.31 6.86
C ASP A 66 -21.39 -2.99 5.93
N LEU A 67 -20.10 -2.71 6.12
CA LEU A 67 -19.01 -3.30 5.34
C LEU A 67 -18.60 -4.69 5.84
N GLY A 68 -19.20 -5.17 6.95
CA GLY A 68 -18.93 -6.48 7.53
C GLY A 68 -17.59 -6.59 8.27
N PHE A 69 -17.02 -5.48 8.72
CA PHE A 69 -15.82 -5.50 9.57
C PHE A 69 -16.23 -5.86 11.01
N GLU A 70 -15.90 -7.07 11.44
CA GLU A 70 -16.24 -7.55 12.79
C GLU A 70 -15.14 -7.17 13.80
N HIS A 71 -13.90 -7.50 13.48
CA HIS A 71 -12.76 -7.27 14.36
C HIS A 71 -11.64 -6.52 13.63
N PRO A 72 -11.00 -5.53 14.28
CA PRO A 72 -9.85 -4.87 13.72
C PRO A 72 -8.65 -5.82 13.66
N SER A 73 -7.87 -5.74 12.59
CA SER A 73 -6.58 -6.43 12.48
C SER A 73 -5.59 -5.89 13.51
N GLU A 74 -4.48 -6.62 13.75
CA GLU A 74 -3.41 -6.18 14.64
C GLU A 74 -2.90 -4.78 14.28
N VAL A 75 -2.63 -4.52 13.00
CA VAL A 75 -2.24 -3.20 12.50
C VAL A 75 -3.27 -2.12 12.80
N GLN A 76 -4.55 -2.44 12.65
CA GLN A 76 -5.62 -1.50 12.95
C GLN A 76 -5.74 -1.23 14.45
N GLN A 77 -5.57 -2.25 15.28
CA GLN A 77 -5.58 -2.10 16.74
C GLN A 77 -4.45 -1.21 17.25
N GLU A 78 -3.26 -1.34 16.68
CA GLU A 78 -2.10 -0.54 17.06
C GLU A 78 -2.14 0.89 16.49
N CYS A 79 -2.53 1.04 15.20
CA CYS A 79 -2.44 2.33 14.52
C CYS A 79 -3.64 3.25 14.77
N ILE A 80 -4.88 2.73 14.73
CA ILE A 80 -6.09 3.58 14.73
C ILE A 80 -6.18 4.47 15.99
N PRO A 81 -6.00 3.94 17.21
CA PRO A 81 -6.15 4.76 18.41
C PRO A 81 -5.24 5.99 18.45
N GLN A 82 -4.04 5.87 17.93
CA GLN A 82 -3.06 6.96 17.91
C GLN A 82 -3.27 7.92 16.72
N SER A 83 -3.58 7.34 15.55
CA SER A 83 -3.79 8.15 14.34
C SER A 83 -5.04 9.03 14.42
N ILE A 84 -6.12 8.57 15.06
CA ILE A 84 -7.32 9.41 15.27
C ILE A 84 -7.10 10.57 16.27
N LEU A 85 -6.01 10.51 17.05
CA LEU A 85 -5.59 11.59 17.96
C LEU A 85 -4.60 12.57 17.30
N GLY A 86 -4.35 12.43 16.01
CA GLY A 86 -3.49 13.33 15.24
C GLY A 86 -2.00 13.03 15.31
N MET A 87 -1.59 11.88 15.85
CA MET A 87 -0.18 11.48 15.86
C MET A 87 0.28 11.04 14.46
N ASP A 88 1.51 11.39 14.12
CA ASP A 88 2.16 10.86 12.91
C ASP A 88 2.38 9.36 13.06
N VAL A 89 2.21 8.61 11.97
CA VAL A 89 2.31 7.15 11.96
C VAL A 89 3.18 6.67 10.81
N LEU A 90 4.26 5.95 11.12
CA LEU A 90 5.07 5.20 10.17
C LEU A 90 4.81 3.72 10.38
N CYS A 91 4.12 3.08 9.44
CA CYS A 91 3.68 1.71 9.59
C CYS A 91 4.16 0.81 8.46
N GLN A 92 4.90 -0.23 8.84
CA GLN A 92 5.19 -1.37 7.97
C GLN A 92 4.32 -2.55 8.39
N ALA A 93 3.53 -3.06 7.46
CA ALA A 93 2.77 -4.29 7.68
C ALA A 93 2.46 -4.98 6.36
N LYS A 94 2.27 -6.28 6.38
CA LYS A 94 1.95 -7.10 5.21
C LYS A 94 0.78 -6.53 4.40
N SER A 95 0.77 -6.84 3.12
CA SER A 95 -0.39 -6.58 2.28
C SER A 95 -1.61 -7.33 2.82
N GLY A 96 -2.78 -6.69 2.82
CA GLY A 96 -4.01 -7.30 3.34
C GLY A 96 -4.27 -7.11 4.84
N MET A 97 -3.34 -6.53 5.62
CA MET A 97 -3.52 -6.23 7.04
C MET A 97 -4.39 -4.98 7.31
N GLY A 98 -5.04 -4.43 6.28
CA GLY A 98 -5.98 -3.33 6.44
C GLY A 98 -5.36 -1.95 6.69
N LYS A 99 -4.09 -1.72 6.26
CA LYS A 99 -3.41 -0.41 6.37
C LYS A 99 -4.23 0.75 5.79
N THR A 100 -4.87 0.53 4.64
CA THR A 100 -5.71 1.56 3.98
C THR A 100 -6.85 2.02 4.88
N ALA A 101 -7.52 1.09 5.58
CA ALA A 101 -8.58 1.45 6.50
C ALA A 101 -8.08 2.31 7.69
N VAL A 102 -6.82 2.14 8.11
CA VAL A 102 -6.24 2.95 9.19
C VAL A 102 -6.28 4.44 8.83
N PHE A 103 -5.64 4.85 7.73
CA PHE A 103 -5.60 6.26 7.38
C PHE A 103 -6.94 6.80 6.87
N VAL A 104 -7.77 5.97 6.23
CA VAL A 104 -9.13 6.36 5.85
C VAL A 104 -9.95 6.70 7.09
N LEU A 105 -9.96 5.82 8.09
CA LEU A 105 -10.69 6.06 9.35
C LEU A 105 -10.09 7.22 10.12
N ALA A 106 -8.75 7.33 10.20
CA ALA A 106 -8.07 8.40 10.92
C ALA A 106 -8.39 9.78 10.34
N THR A 107 -8.35 9.93 9.03
CA THR A 107 -8.65 11.20 8.36
C THR A 107 -10.14 11.54 8.43
N LEU A 108 -11.03 10.57 8.22
CA LEU A 108 -12.49 10.78 8.31
C LEU A 108 -12.95 11.08 9.74
N GLN A 109 -12.31 10.52 10.75
CA GLN A 109 -12.59 10.81 12.15
C GLN A 109 -12.30 12.29 12.47
N GLN A 110 -11.26 12.86 11.87
CA GLN A 110 -10.79 14.22 12.17
C GLN A 110 -11.29 15.27 11.17
N ILE A 111 -11.86 14.84 10.03
CA ILE A 111 -12.24 15.78 8.97
C ILE A 111 -13.37 16.71 9.41
N GLU A 112 -13.19 18.00 9.10
CA GLU A 112 -14.20 19.06 9.17
C GLU A 112 -14.32 19.63 7.75
N PRO A 113 -15.35 19.22 6.99
CA PRO A 113 -15.45 19.61 5.59
C PRO A 113 -15.82 21.10 5.45
N VAL A 114 -14.98 21.84 4.69
CA VAL A 114 -15.21 23.25 4.35
C VAL A 114 -15.22 23.39 2.84
N ASP A 115 -16.26 24.02 2.30
CA ASP A 115 -16.41 24.18 0.85
C ASP A 115 -15.28 25.00 0.22
N GLY A 116 -14.64 24.40 -0.79
CA GLY A 116 -13.52 25.00 -1.52
C GLY A 116 -12.16 24.75 -0.89
N GLU A 117 -12.07 23.91 0.15
CA GLU A 117 -10.82 23.58 0.83
C GLU A 117 -10.49 22.09 0.72
N VAL A 118 -9.23 21.80 0.38
CA VAL A 118 -8.66 20.45 0.44
C VAL A 118 -7.94 20.30 1.77
N SER A 119 -8.46 19.45 2.65
CA SER A 119 -7.89 19.19 3.98
C SER A 119 -7.07 17.90 4.08
N VAL A 120 -7.24 16.98 3.14
CA VAL A 120 -6.54 15.69 3.11
C VAL A 120 -5.91 15.46 1.75
N ILE A 121 -4.60 15.22 1.73
CA ILE A 121 -3.86 14.74 0.56
C ILE A 121 -3.42 13.30 0.81
N VAL A 122 -3.76 12.39 -0.11
CA VAL A 122 -3.30 11.01 -0.11
C VAL A 122 -2.56 10.72 -1.41
N MET A 123 -1.31 10.30 -1.32
CA MET A 123 -0.51 9.94 -2.49
C MET A 123 -0.13 8.47 -2.49
N CYS A 124 -0.07 7.89 -3.67
CA CYS A 124 0.46 6.57 -3.93
C CYS A 124 1.14 6.52 -5.31
N HIS A 125 1.97 5.53 -5.53
CA HIS A 125 2.84 5.48 -6.71
C HIS A 125 2.12 5.05 -8.01
N THR A 126 0.91 4.48 -7.95
CA THR A 126 0.14 4.04 -9.14
C THR A 126 -1.26 4.63 -9.20
N ARG A 127 -1.78 4.75 -10.43
CA ARG A 127 -3.13 5.27 -10.71
C ARG A 127 -4.21 4.33 -10.19
N GLU A 128 -3.97 3.03 -10.32
CA GLU A 128 -4.87 1.96 -9.90
C GLU A 128 -5.06 1.99 -8.37
N LEU A 129 -3.96 2.12 -7.63
CA LEU A 129 -4.00 2.24 -6.19
C LEU A 129 -4.72 3.54 -5.77
N ALA A 130 -4.47 4.66 -6.45
CA ALA A 130 -5.18 5.91 -6.19
C ALA A 130 -6.70 5.76 -6.37
N TYR A 131 -7.12 5.11 -7.45
CA TYR A 131 -8.53 4.81 -7.68
C TYR A 131 -9.13 3.90 -6.61
N GLN A 132 -8.38 2.89 -6.18
CA GLN A 132 -8.81 1.98 -5.11
C GLN A 132 -8.96 2.71 -3.77
N ILE A 133 -7.99 3.53 -3.38
CA ILE A 133 -8.05 4.34 -2.15
C ILE A 133 -9.27 5.29 -2.19
N LYS A 134 -9.53 5.95 -3.32
CA LYS A 134 -10.72 6.78 -3.51
C LYS A 134 -12.01 5.99 -3.28
N ASN A 135 -12.08 4.75 -3.76
CA ASN A 135 -13.25 3.89 -3.55
C ASN A 135 -13.39 3.46 -2.09
N GLU A 136 -12.28 3.22 -1.38
CA GLU A 136 -12.33 2.98 0.07
C GLU A 136 -12.91 4.20 0.80
N TYR A 137 -12.46 5.40 0.51
CA TYR A 137 -13.10 6.60 1.06
C TYR A 137 -14.60 6.65 0.77
N ALA A 138 -15.02 6.35 -0.46
CA ALA A 138 -16.44 6.34 -0.84
C ALA A 138 -17.25 5.32 -0.04
N ARG A 139 -16.67 4.14 0.28
CA ARG A 139 -17.32 3.12 1.12
C ARG A 139 -17.52 3.61 2.56
N PHE A 140 -16.50 4.21 3.16
CA PHE A 140 -16.56 4.69 4.54
C PHE A 140 -17.33 6.00 4.70
N THR A 141 -17.44 6.83 3.66
CA THR A 141 -18.23 8.08 3.68
C THR A 141 -19.71 7.89 3.33
N LYS A 142 -20.20 6.67 3.25
CA LYS A 142 -21.62 6.35 2.94
C LYS A 142 -22.61 7.16 3.78
N TYR A 143 -22.28 7.45 5.01
CA TYR A 143 -23.11 8.21 5.96
C TYR A 143 -22.58 9.63 6.25
N MET A 144 -21.66 10.12 5.42
CA MET A 144 -21.05 11.46 5.50
C MET A 144 -21.19 12.17 4.12
N PRO A 145 -22.41 12.48 3.67
CA PRO A 145 -22.66 12.99 2.32
C PRO A 145 -22.02 14.36 2.05
N GLU A 146 -21.65 15.10 3.09
CA GLU A 146 -20.94 16.37 3.01
C GLU A 146 -19.47 16.20 2.60
N VAL A 147 -18.86 15.01 2.82
CA VAL A 147 -17.46 14.77 2.52
C VAL A 147 -17.30 14.37 1.05
N ARG A 148 -16.56 15.18 0.30
CA ARG A 148 -16.24 14.94 -1.11
C ARG A 148 -14.82 14.41 -1.26
N THR A 149 -14.67 13.32 -2.03
CA THR A 149 -13.38 12.72 -2.36
C THR A 149 -13.20 12.68 -3.87
N ALA A 150 -12.06 13.11 -4.36
CA ALA A 150 -11.68 13.01 -5.76
C ALA A 150 -10.35 12.31 -5.95
N VAL A 151 -10.13 11.80 -7.17
CA VAL A 151 -8.87 11.18 -7.57
C VAL A 151 -8.27 11.91 -8.76
N VAL A 152 -6.96 12.17 -8.71
CA VAL A 152 -6.19 12.85 -9.76
C VAL A 152 -4.93 12.07 -10.13
N TYR A 153 -4.74 11.80 -11.40
CA TYR A 153 -3.55 11.09 -11.90
C TYR A 153 -3.28 11.41 -13.37
N GLY A 154 -2.06 11.14 -13.83
CA GLY A 154 -1.69 11.38 -15.23
C GLY A 154 -2.48 10.48 -16.21
N GLY A 155 -2.66 10.95 -17.44
CA GLY A 155 -3.40 10.24 -18.51
C GLY A 155 -4.85 10.69 -18.68
N THR A 156 -5.35 11.59 -17.84
CA THR A 156 -6.63 12.31 -18.00
C THR A 156 -6.37 13.79 -18.30
N PRO A 157 -7.33 14.53 -18.90
CA PRO A 157 -7.16 15.95 -19.15
C PRO A 157 -7.00 16.75 -17.84
N ILE A 158 -5.89 17.48 -17.68
CA ILE A 158 -5.62 18.27 -16.45
C ILE A 158 -6.66 19.37 -16.23
N ARG A 159 -7.27 19.87 -17.30
CA ARG A 159 -8.29 20.93 -17.24
C ARG A 159 -9.53 20.51 -16.45
N GLU A 160 -9.87 19.23 -16.45
CA GLU A 160 -10.99 18.69 -15.67
C GLU A 160 -10.68 18.77 -14.18
N ASP A 161 -9.46 18.40 -13.76
CA ASP A 161 -9.00 18.50 -12.39
C ASP A 161 -8.96 19.96 -11.94
N GLN A 162 -8.46 20.87 -12.79
CA GLN A 162 -8.42 22.32 -12.53
C GLN A 162 -9.82 22.91 -12.37
N ALA A 163 -10.77 22.55 -13.24
CA ALA A 163 -12.15 23.01 -13.17
C ALA A 163 -12.86 22.52 -11.88
N MET A 164 -12.61 21.27 -11.49
CA MET A 164 -13.13 20.71 -10.24
C MET A 164 -12.60 21.46 -9.02
N LEU A 165 -11.29 21.74 -8.98
CA LEU A 165 -10.65 22.44 -7.85
C LEU A 165 -11.02 23.93 -7.78
N ALA A 166 -11.36 24.55 -8.92
CA ALA A 166 -11.78 25.96 -8.98
C ALA A 166 -13.23 26.18 -8.50
N ASP A 167 -14.09 25.20 -8.61
CA ASP A 167 -15.49 25.26 -8.20
C ASP A 167 -15.62 24.89 -6.71
N LYS A 168 -15.91 25.86 -5.86
CA LYS A 168 -16.03 25.63 -4.40
C LYS A 168 -17.02 24.52 -4.03
N THR A 169 -18.08 24.35 -4.81
CA THR A 169 -19.11 23.34 -4.54
C THR A 169 -18.70 21.92 -4.95
N LYS A 170 -17.72 21.80 -5.86
CA LYS A 170 -17.19 20.55 -6.35
C LYS A 170 -15.79 20.22 -5.82
N CYS A 171 -15.10 21.22 -5.26
CA CYS A 171 -13.79 21.05 -4.69
C CYS A 171 -13.80 19.92 -3.65
N PRO A 172 -12.95 18.89 -3.77
CA PRO A 172 -12.92 17.78 -2.84
C PRO A 172 -12.27 18.23 -1.52
N HIS A 173 -12.74 17.68 -0.42
CA HIS A 173 -12.09 17.80 0.89
C HIS A 173 -10.91 16.82 1.00
N ILE A 174 -11.01 15.70 0.27
CA ILE A 174 -9.99 14.65 0.22
C ILE A 174 -9.57 14.46 -1.24
N ILE A 175 -8.29 14.64 -1.52
CA ILE A 175 -7.72 14.40 -2.84
C ILE A 175 -6.75 13.22 -2.79
N VAL A 176 -6.98 12.23 -3.64
CA VAL A 176 -6.14 11.04 -3.78
C VAL A 176 -5.44 11.10 -5.13
N GLY A 177 -4.15 10.77 -5.22
CA GLY A 177 -3.53 10.78 -6.54
C GLY A 177 -2.08 10.32 -6.58
N THR A 178 -1.48 10.51 -7.75
CA THR A 178 -0.06 10.22 -7.98
C THR A 178 0.78 11.50 -7.91
N PRO A 179 2.04 11.43 -7.42
CA PRO A 179 2.86 12.61 -7.15
C PRO A 179 2.97 13.58 -8.34
N GLY A 180 3.29 13.10 -9.53
CA GLY A 180 3.51 13.95 -10.70
C GLY A 180 2.29 14.79 -11.11
N ARG A 181 1.07 14.22 -11.07
CA ARG A 181 -0.16 14.97 -11.37
C ARG A 181 -0.49 15.98 -10.27
N MET A 182 -0.37 15.57 -9.01
CA MET A 182 -0.61 16.49 -7.88
C MET A 182 0.38 17.64 -7.89
N ASN A 183 1.66 17.37 -8.14
CA ASN A 183 2.68 18.41 -8.22
C ASN A 183 2.40 19.39 -9.36
N GLY A 184 1.94 18.91 -10.52
CA GLY A 184 1.49 19.76 -11.62
C GLY A 184 0.38 20.73 -11.16
N LEU A 185 -0.63 20.23 -10.42
CA LEU A 185 -1.73 21.05 -9.90
C LEU A 185 -1.31 22.01 -8.78
N VAL A 186 -0.27 21.68 -8.01
CA VAL A 186 0.33 22.57 -7.00
C VAL A 186 1.13 23.69 -7.68
N ARG A 187 1.97 23.35 -8.68
CA ARG A 187 2.79 24.30 -9.43
C ARG A 187 1.96 25.34 -10.19
N ASP A 188 0.85 24.92 -10.79
CA ASP A 188 -0.08 25.84 -11.47
C ASP A 188 -1.06 26.54 -10.53
N LYS A 189 -0.94 26.28 -9.22
CA LYS A 189 -1.78 26.87 -8.14
C LYS A 189 -3.26 26.51 -8.22
N SER A 190 -3.64 25.48 -8.95
CA SER A 190 -5.00 24.94 -8.99
C SER A 190 -5.31 24.17 -7.70
N LEU A 191 -4.35 23.37 -7.21
CA LEU A 191 -4.43 22.74 -5.89
C LEU A 191 -3.80 23.67 -4.84
N LYS A 192 -4.65 24.19 -3.97
CA LYS A 192 -4.24 25.05 -2.84
C LYS A 192 -3.96 24.17 -1.63
N GLY A 193 -2.69 24.11 -1.22
CA GLY A 193 -2.26 23.26 -0.09
C GLY A 193 -2.42 23.90 1.30
N GLY A 194 -2.78 25.19 1.41
CA GLY A 194 -2.73 25.94 2.66
C GLY A 194 -3.64 25.45 3.80
N GLU A 195 -4.69 24.69 3.48
CA GLU A 195 -5.66 24.16 4.45
C GLU A 195 -5.49 22.65 4.70
N VAL A 196 -4.40 22.06 4.20
CA VAL A 196 -4.13 20.62 4.36
C VAL A 196 -3.74 20.31 5.80
N LYS A 197 -4.53 19.46 6.44
CA LYS A 197 -4.34 18.97 7.82
C LYS A 197 -3.76 17.56 7.87
N HIS A 198 -3.91 16.77 6.81
CA HIS A 198 -3.46 15.38 6.75
C HIS A 198 -2.72 15.09 5.44
N PHE A 199 -1.54 14.52 5.56
CA PHE A 199 -0.66 14.16 4.45
C PHE A 199 -0.34 12.67 4.54
N VAL A 200 -0.83 11.88 3.59
CA VAL A 200 -0.73 10.42 3.62
C VAL A 200 0.03 9.90 2.43
N LEU A 201 0.98 9.01 2.67
CA LEU A 201 1.69 8.24 1.65
C LEU A 201 1.39 6.75 1.83
N ASP A 202 0.72 6.14 0.86
CA ASP A 202 0.56 4.68 0.80
C ASP A 202 1.55 4.09 -0.21
N GLU A 203 2.20 2.96 0.14
CA GLU A 203 3.36 2.42 -0.57
C GLU A 203 4.51 3.46 -0.66
N CYS A 204 4.80 4.11 0.48
CA CYS A 204 5.70 5.27 0.58
C CYS A 204 7.13 4.97 0.12
N ASP A 205 7.64 3.74 0.33
CA ASP A 205 8.94 3.29 -0.13
C ASP A 205 9.11 3.51 -1.65
N LYS A 206 8.10 3.20 -2.45
CA LYS A 206 8.17 3.31 -3.91
C LYS A 206 8.21 4.75 -4.42
N MET A 207 7.62 5.66 -3.70
CA MET A 207 7.69 7.09 -4.02
C MET A 207 8.98 7.73 -3.51
N LEU A 208 9.48 7.29 -2.36
CA LEU A 208 10.67 7.88 -1.75
C LEU A 208 11.99 7.27 -2.24
N ASP A 209 11.99 6.05 -2.79
CA ASP A 209 13.15 5.46 -3.46
C ASP A 209 13.37 6.04 -4.86
N ASN A 210 12.31 6.38 -5.58
CA ASN A 210 12.40 7.00 -6.90
C ASN A 210 12.68 8.51 -6.79
N LEU A 211 13.80 8.98 -7.32
CA LEU A 211 14.23 10.37 -7.20
C LEU A 211 13.24 11.39 -7.79
N GLU A 212 12.59 11.07 -8.91
CA GLU A 212 11.61 11.98 -9.53
C GLU A 212 10.35 12.08 -8.69
N MET A 213 9.80 10.93 -8.26
CA MET A 213 8.62 10.93 -7.40
C MET A 213 8.90 11.56 -6.03
N ARG A 214 10.10 11.35 -5.47
CA ARG A 214 10.52 11.97 -4.21
C ARG A 214 10.53 13.49 -4.31
N ARG A 215 11.05 14.05 -5.41
CA ARG A 215 11.03 15.51 -5.66
C ARG A 215 9.60 16.03 -5.72
N ASP A 216 8.72 15.36 -6.45
CA ASP A 216 7.30 15.74 -6.52
C ASP A 216 6.64 15.71 -5.13
N VAL A 217 6.87 14.65 -4.35
CA VAL A 217 6.35 14.53 -2.97
C VAL A 217 6.87 15.67 -2.10
N GLN A 218 8.16 16.00 -2.17
CA GLN A 218 8.76 17.10 -1.40
C GLN A 218 8.18 18.46 -1.77
N GLU A 219 8.00 18.75 -3.05
CA GLU A 219 7.39 20.01 -3.51
C GLU A 219 5.95 20.15 -2.99
N ILE A 220 5.16 19.09 -3.07
CA ILE A 220 3.80 19.08 -2.53
C ILE A 220 3.82 19.27 -1.02
N PHE A 221 4.73 18.58 -0.32
CA PHE A 221 4.87 18.67 1.13
C PHE A 221 5.22 20.11 1.58
N ARG A 222 6.12 20.80 0.86
CA ARG A 222 6.48 22.20 1.11
C ARG A 222 5.31 23.17 0.86
N ALA A 223 4.41 22.83 -0.05
CA ALA A 223 3.22 23.63 -0.35
C ALA A 223 2.08 23.48 0.66
N THR A 224 2.22 22.58 1.63
CA THR A 224 1.25 22.33 2.70
C THR A 224 1.75 22.92 4.03
N PRO A 225 0.85 23.21 5.02
CA PRO A 225 1.25 23.78 6.30
C PRO A 225 2.31 22.93 7.00
N HIS A 226 3.17 23.60 7.79
CA HIS A 226 4.14 22.90 8.63
C HIS A 226 3.43 22.00 9.64
N HIS A 227 2.41 22.50 10.29
CA HIS A 227 1.63 21.76 11.27
C HIS A 227 0.53 20.95 10.59
N LYS A 228 0.81 19.69 10.33
CA LYS A 228 -0.11 18.71 9.76
C LYS A 228 0.25 17.31 10.26
N GLN A 229 -0.72 16.40 10.28
CA GLN A 229 -0.46 14.99 10.55
C GLN A 229 0.09 14.31 9.30
N VAL A 230 1.17 13.55 9.46
CA VAL A 230 1.78 12.76 8.39
C VAL A 230 1.64 11.28 8.70
N MET A 231 1.10 10.52 7.76
CA MET A 231 0.96 9.07 7.90
C MET A 231 1.57 8.38 6.69
N MET A 232 2.49 7.43 6.93
CA MET A 232 3.18 6.68 5.90
C MET A 232 3.01 5.18 6.11
N PHE A 233 2.64 4.50 5.04
CA PHE A 233 2.39 3.06 5.04
C PHE A 233 3.15 2.37 3.94
N SER A 234 3.69 1.18 4.24
CA SER A 234 4.29 0.29 3.24
C SER A 234 4.21 -1.17 3.71
N ALA A 235 4.33 -2.10 2.77
CA ALA A 235 4.58 -3.50 3.07
C ALA A 235 6.09 -3.80 3.18
N THR A 236 6.92 -2.99 2.52
CA THR A 236 8.36 -3.19 2.35
C THR A 236 9.12 -1.91 2.69
N LEU A 237 9.45 -1.71 3.96
CA LEU A 237 10.15 -0.51 4.44
C LEU A 237 11.57 -0.87 4.86
N SER A 238 12.52 -0.74 3.94
CA SER A 238 13.92 -1.08 4.21
C SER A 238 14.51 -0.16 5.29
N LYS A 239 15.57 -0.63 5.96
CA LYS A 239 16.24 0.16 7.02
C LYS A 239 16.82 1.48 6.49
N GLU A 240 17.20 1.51 5.22
CA GLU A 240 17.76 2.68 4.54
C GLU A 240 16.72 3.77 4.27
N ILE A 241 15.47 3.38 4.01
CA ILE A 241 14.39 4.34 3.69
C ILE A 241 13.70 4.91 4.93
N ARG A 242 13.72 4.19 6.06
CA ARG A 242 13.11 4.64 7.32
C ARG A 242 13.57 6.03 7.78
N PRO A 243 14.89 6.35 7.78
CA PRO A 243 15.34 7.71 8.10
C PRO A 243 14.81 8.77 7.13
N THR A 244 14.67 8.43 5.85
CA THR A 244 14.08 9.34 4.85
C THR A 244 12.61 9.62 5.13
N CYS A 245 11.82 8.60 5.50
CA CYS A 245 10.42 8.77 5.91
C CYS A 245 10.32 9.69 7.14
N LYS A 246 11.16 9.49 8.14
CA LYS A 246 11.15 10.27 9.39
C LYS A 246 11.43 11.75 9.18
N LYS A 247 12.17 12.13 8.12
CA LYS A 247 12.41 13.54 7.78
C LYS A 247 11.14 14.32 7.39
N PHE A 248 10.07 13.64 7.06
CA PHE A 248 8.75 14.24 6.80
C PHE A 248 7.83 14.25 8.03
N MET A 249 8.26 13.72 9.16
CA MET A 249 7.38 13.39 10.28
C MET A 249 7.88 14.01 11.59
N GLN A 250 6.93 14.25 12.50
CA GLN A 250 7.20 14.78 13.83
C GLN A 250 6.94 13.70 14.88
N ASN A 251 8.01 13.14 15.44
CA ASN A 251 7.95 12.11 16.50
C ASN A 251 6.91 11.00 16.21
N PRO A 252 7.01 10.30 15.05
CA PRO A 252 6.01 9.36 14.61
C PRO A 252 5.89 8.14 15.53
N LEU A 253 4.68 7.60 15.64
CA LEU A 253 4.48 6.24 16.11
C LEU A 253 5.02 5.28 15.06
N GLU A 254 6.05 4.51 15.41
CA GLU A 254 6.67 3.55 14.51
C GLU A 254 6.14 2.15 14.79
N ILE A 255 5.46 1.56 13.80
CA ILE A 255 4.90 0.23 13.89
C ILE A 255 5.49 -0.63 12.79
N TYR A 256 6.18 -1.68 13.17
CA TYR A 256 6.79 -2.67 12.29
C TYR A 256 6.22 -4.04 12.63
N VAL A 257 5.07 -4.34 12.02
CA VAL A 257 4.46 -5.67 12.13
C VAL A 257 5.13 -6.58 11.11
N ASP A 258 5.79 -7.61 11.61
CA ASP A 258 6.69 -8.52 10.90
C ASP A 258 8.06 -7.91 10.56
N ASP A 259 9.01 -8.17 11.45
CA ASP A 259 10.43 -8.03 11.13
C ASP A 259 10.76 -8.75 9.81
N GLU A 260 11.58 -8.12 8.98
CA GLU A 260 11.98 -8.51 7.61
C GLU A 260 12.43 -9.98 7.46
N THR A 261 12.48 -10.75 8.55
CA THR A 261 13.07 -12.08 8.60
C THR A 261 12.10 -13.23 8.38
N LYS A 262 10.78 -13.04 8.43
CA LYS A 262 9.82 -14.16 8.25
C LYS A 262 8.64 -13.79 7.39
N LEU A 263 8.65 -14.21 6.13
CA LEU A 263 7.49 -14.16 5.25
C LEU A 263 6.50 -15.27 5.64
N THR A 264 5.91 -15.17 6.81
CA THR A 264 4.78 -16.03 7.18
C THR A 264 3.48 -15.40 6.69
N LEU A 265 3.18 -15.61 5.41
CA LEU A 265 1.83 -15.44 4.91
C LEU A 265 1.05 -16.65 5.40
N HIS A 266 0.37 -16.52 6.54
CA HIS A 266 -0.43 -17.60 7.09
C HIS A 266 -1.45 -18.09 6.06
N GLY A 267 -1.46 -19.38 5.78
CA GLY A 267 -2.36 -19.99 4.82
C GLY A 267 -1.90 -19.96 3.36
N LEU A 268 -0.78 -19.27 3.02
CA LEU A 268 -0.24 -19.28 1.67
C LEU A 268 0.79 -20.40 1.47
N GLN A 269 0.52 -21.29 0.52
CA GLN A 269 1.51 -22.25 0.03
C GLN A 269 2.33 -21.63 -1.09
N GLN A 270 3.64 -21.83 -1.04
CA GLN A 270 4.57 -21.24 -2.00
C GLN A 270 5.41 -22.37 -2.62
N HIS A 271 5.44 -22.41 -3.96
CA HIS A 271 6.16 -23.42 -4.70
C HIS A 271 6.89 -22.82 -5.90
N TYR A 272 7.95 -23.50 -6.38
CA TYR A 272 8.55 -23.18 -7.67
C TYR A 272 8.45 -24.38 -8.62
N VAL A 273 8.55 -24.10 -9.93
CA VAL A 273 8.65 -25.10 -10.99
C VAL A 273 9.87 -24.78 -11.82
N ARG A 274 10.84 -25.72 -11.89
CA ARG A 274 11.98 -25.59 -12.78
C ARG A 274 11.63 -26.17 -14.14
N LEU A 275 11.74 -25.39 -15.20
CA LEU A 275 11.38 -25.77 -16.56
C LEU A 275 12.09 -24.91 -17.60
N GLU A 276 12.18 -25.44 -18.82
CA GLU A 276 12.64 -24.65 -19.96
C GLU A 276 11.64 -23.56 -20.35
N GLU A 277 12.12 -22.44 -20.88
CA GLU A 277 11.28 -21.32 -21.33
C GLU A 277 10.17 -21.77 -22.31
N SER A 278 10.53 -22.70 -23.23
CA SER A 278 9.60 -23.28 -24.22
C SER A 278 8.46 -24.11 -23.59
N ALA A 279 8.67 -24.61 -22.39
CA ALA A 279 7.70 -25.45 -21.68
C ALA A 279 6.69 -24.65 -20.84
N LYS A 280 6.92 -23.36 -20.62
CA LYS A 280 6.08 -22.52 -19.74
C LYS A 280 4.61 -22.49 -20.14
N ASN A 281 4.31 -22.33 -21.42
CA ASN A 281 2.91 -22.29 -21.90
C ASN A 281 2.17 -23.59 -21.61
N ARG A 282 2.81 -24.73 -21.91
CA ARG A 282 2.23 -26.04 -21.66
C ARG A 282 1.99 -26.24 -20.15
N LYS A 283 3.01 -25.94 -19.33
CA LYS A 283 2.89 -26.09 -17.88
C LYS A 283 1.81 -25.17 -17.30
N LEU A 284 1.67 -23.96 -17.82
CA LEU A 284 0.62 -23.04 -17.39
C LEU A 284 -0.77 -23.61 -17.71
N ASN A 285 -0.99 -24.13 -18.92
CA ASN A 285 -2.26 -24.74 -19.29
C ASN A 285 -2.56 -25.96 -18.40
N ASP A 286 -1.57 -26.85 -18.19
CA ASP A 286 -1.71 -28.01 -17.30
C ASP A 286 -2.11 -27.58 -15.87
N LEU A 287 -1.54 -26.48 -15.34
CA LEU A 287 -1.90 -25.95 -14.04
C LEU A 287 -3.31 -25.37 -14.00
N LEU A 288 -3.70 -24.61 -15.02
CA LEU A 288 -5.04 -24.02 -15.08
C LEU A 288 -6.15 -25.07 -15.25
N ASP A 289 -5.83 -26.21 -15.86
CA ASP A 289 -6.74 -27.35 -15.98
C ASP A 289 -6.82 -28.18 -14.70
N SER A 290 -5.71 -28.33 -13.98
CA SER A 290 -5.62 -29.22 -12.80
C SER A 290 -5.94 -28.54 -11.47
N LEU A 291 -5.72 -27.21 -11.35
CA LEU A 291 -5.95 -26.47 -10.11
C LEU A 291 -7.40 -25.97 -10.02
N GLU A 292 -7.97 -26.15 -8.86
CA GLU A 292 -9.20 -25.44 -8.50
C GLU A 292 -8.87 -24.03 -8.07
N PHE A 293 -9.53 -23.02 -8.62
CA PHE A 293 -9.35 -21.64 -8.22
C PHE A 293 -10.61 -20.79 -8.40
N ASN A 294 -10.77 -19.81 -7.55
CA ASN A 294 -11.78 -18.77 -7.74
C ASN A 294 -11.29 -17.76 -8.78
N GLN A 295 -10.16 -17.12 -8.50
CA GLN A 295 -9.47 -16.24 -9.45
C GLN A 295 -7.96 -16.46 -9.36
N VAL A 296 -7.28 -16.31 -10.51
CA VAL A 296 -5.83 -16.40 -10.61
C VAL A 296 -5.24 -15.14 -11.24
N ILE A 297 -4.09 -14.70 -10.71
CA ILE A 297 -3.27 -13.68 -11.33
C ILE A 297 -1.99 -14.32 -11.85
N ILE A 298 -1.66 -14.02 -13.11
CA ILE A 298 -0.45 -14.51 -13.79
C ILE A 298 0.45 -13.30 -14.07
N PHE A 299 1.64 -13.30 -13.48
CA PHE A 299 2.60 -12.20 -13.63
C PHE A 299 3.62 -12.48 -14.71
N VAL A 300 3.82 -11.50 -15.60
CA VAL A 300 4.78 -11.53 -16.70
C VAL A 300 5.66 -10.28 -16.70
N LYS A 301 6.87 -10.38 -17.26
CA LYS A 301 7.88 -9.31 -17.24
C LYS A 301 7.68 -8.19 -18.24
N SER A 302 6.83 -8.35 -19.27
CA SER A 302 6.68 -7.34 -20.32
C SER A 302 5.26 -7.22 -20.85
N ILE A 303 4.94 -6.03 -21.40
CA ILE A 303 3.66 -5.72 -22.05
C ILE A 303 3.38 -6.67 -23.22
N SER A 304 4.39 -6.89 -24.09
CA SER A 304 4.25 -7.80 -25.24
C SER A 304 3.87 -9.20 -24.77
N ARG A 305 4.53 -9.68 -23.72
CA ARG A 305 4.28 -10.99 -23.13
C ARG A 305 2.88 -11.09 -22.51
N ALA A 306 2.43 -10.02 -21.85
CA ALA A 306 1.07 -9.97 -21.30
C ALA A 306 0.00 -10.13 -22.38
N ASN A 307 0.15 -9.41 -23.50
CA ASN A 307 -0.80 -9.49 -24.61
C ASN A 307 -0.77 -10.85 -25.31
N GLN A 308 0.42 -11.40 -25.57
CA GLN A 308 0.58 -12.70 -26.22
C GLN A 308 0.02 -13.83 -25.37
N LEU A 309 0.29 -13.80 -24.05
CA LEU A 309 -0.20 -14.82 -23.14
C LEU A 309 -1.72 -14.74 -22.96
N ASP A 310 -2.28 -13.53 -22.83
CA ASP A 310 -3.73 -13.35 -22.77
C ASP A 310 -4.42 -13.86 -24.05
N GLN A 311 -3.84 -13.58 -25.22
CA GLN A 311 -4.37 -14.11 -26.49
C GLN A 311 -4.32 -15.64 -26.52
N LEU A 312 -3.17 -16.25 -26.17
CA LEU A 312 -3.01 -17.70 -26.13
C LEU A 312 -4.01 -18.36 -25.18
N LEU A 313 -4.19 -17.81 -23.99
CA LEU A 313 -5.13 -18.35 -23.01
C LEU A 313 -6.58 -18.32 -23.54
N ARG A 314 -6.97 -17.23 -24.21
CA ARG A 314 -8.30 -17.14 -24.84
C ARG A 314 -8.48 -18.12 -25.98
N GLU A 315 -7.43 -18.38 -26.79
CA GLU A 315 -7.44 -19.40 -27.83
C GLU A 315 -7.56 -20.83 -27.25
N CYS A 316 -7.05 -21.03 -26.04
CA CYS A 316 -7.19 -22.28 -25.27
C CYS A 316 -8.49 -22.33 -24.44
N ASN A 317 -9.46 -21.45 -24.69
CA ASN A 317 -10.76 -21.33 -23.98
C ASN A 317 -10.64 -20.94 -22.48
N PHE A 318 -9.55 -20.35 -22.06
CA PHE A 318 -9.45 -19.73 -20.74
C PHE A 318 -9.93 -18.26 -20.79
N PRO A 319 -10.94 -17.86 -20.01
CA PRO A 319 -11.53 -16.52 -20.06
C PRO A 319 -10.63 -15.49 -19.36
N SER A 320 -9.48 -15.18 -19.96
CA SER A 320 -8.50 -14.26 -19.44
C SER A 320 -8.72 -12.80 -19.85
N ILE A 321 -8.00 -11.91 -19.19
CA ILE A 321 -7.88 -10.49 -19.50
C ILE A 321 -6.47 -10.00 -19.13
N SER A 322 -5.88 -9.14 -19.96
CA SER A 322 -4.56 -8.58 -19.66
C SER A 322 -4.66 -7.15 -19.11
N ILE A 323 -3.81 -6.83 -18.11
CA ILE A 323 -3.66 -5.47 -17.60
C ILE A 323 -2.18 -5.09 -17.51
N HIS A 324 -1.80 -3.97 -18.14
CA HIS A 324 -0.41 -3.50 -18.20
C HIS A 324 -0.33 -1.99 -18.48
N GLY A 325 0.84 -1.40 -18.28
CA GLY A 325 1.08 0.04 -18.43
C GLY A 325 0.85 0.62 -19.83
N GLY A 326 0.83 -0.22 -20.88
CA GLY A 326 0.58 0.22 -22.26
C GLY A 326 -0.89 0.42 -22.61
N LEU A 327 -1.83 0.08 -21.72
CA LEU A 327 -3.26 0.32 -21.94
C LEU A 327 -3.62 1.77 -21.59
N PRO A 328 -4.60 2.38 -22.29
CA PRO A 328 -5.24 3.62 -21.85
C PRO A 328 -5.82 3.48 -20.45
N GLN A 329 -5.85 4.58 -19.70
CA GLN A 329 -6.20 4.54 -18.28
C GLN A 329 -7.64 4.07 -18.02
N ASP A 330 -8.59 4.54 -18.81
CA ASP A 330 -10.00 4.14 -18.77
C ASP A 330 -10.18 2.65 -19.03
N GLU A 331 -9.43 2.12 -20.01
CA GLU A 331 -9.46 0.67 -20.31
C GLU A 331 -8.83 -0.16 -19.17
N ARG A 332 -7.78 0.33 -18.52
CA ARG A 332 -7.18 -0.33 -17.35
C ARG A 332 -8.15 -0.41 -16.18
N ILE A 333 -8.83 0.70 -15.88
CA ILE A 333 -9.87 0.74 -14.83
C ILE A 333 -11.00 -0.21 -15.16
N LYS A 334 -11.50 -0.18 -16.40
CA LYS A 334 -12.58 -1.08 -16.87
C LYS A 334 -12.19 -2.55 -16.71
N ARG A 335 -11.00 -2.94 -17.15
CA ARG A 335 -10.53 -4.32 -17.03
C ARG A 335 -10.31 -4.73 -15.58
N TYR A 336 -9.78 -3.83 -14.75
CA TYR A 336 -9.67 -4.07 -13.33
C TYR A 336 -11.05 -4.31 -12.67
N GLN A 337 -12.05 -3.51 -13.01
CA GLN A 337 -13.40 -3.70 -12.52
C GLN A 337 -14.01 -5.03 -12.97
N GLN A 338 -13.83 -5.42 -14.24
CA GLN A 338 -14.27 -6.72 -14.75
C GLN A 338 -13.67 -7.88 -13.96
N PHE A 339 -12.39 -7.81 -13.64
CA PHE A 339 -11.73 -8.81 -12.80
C PHE A 339 -12.25 -8.78 -11.37
N LYS A 340 -12.33 -7.61 -10.76
CA LYS A 340 -12.82 -7.42 -9.39
C LYS A 340 -14.28 -7.90 -9.23
N ASN A 341 -15.13 -7.64 -10.20
CA ASN A 341 -16.54 -8.04 -10.21
C ASN A 341 -16.77 -9.51 -10.60
N PHE A 342 -15.71 -10.28 -10.77
CA PHE A 342 -15.77 -11.70 -11.13
C PHE A 342 -16.31 -11.98 -12.55
N GLU A 343 -16.31 -11.00 -13.45
CA GLU A 343 -16.64 -11.21 -14.86
C GLU A 343 -15.54 -11.98 -15.60
N LYS A 344 -14.31 -11.89 -15.08
CA LYS A 344 -13.13 -12.61 -15.55
C LYS A 344 -12.45 -13.32 -14.38
N ARG A 345 -12.01 -14.55 -14.60
CA ARG A 345 -11.37 -15.38 -13.57
C ARG A 345 -9.84 -15.39 -13.65
N ILE A 346 -9.28 -15.03 -14.82
CA ILE A 346 -7.84 -15.09 -15.09
C ILE A 346 -7.36 -13.69 -15.50
N LEU A 347 -6.39 -13.17 -14.75
CA LEU A 347 -5.75 -11.89 -15.04
C LEU A 347 -4.29 -12.14 -15.41
N VAL A 348 -3.85 -11.64 -16.56
CA VAL A 348 -2.44 -11.57 -16.95
C VAL A 348 -1.94 -10.13 -16.72
N ALA A 349 -0.92 -9.95 -15.90
CA ALA A 349 -0.48 -8.64 -15.47
C ALA A 349 1.04 -8.47 -15.45
N THR A 350 1.51 -7.24 -15.63
CA THR A 350 2.87 -6.85 -15.30
C THR A 350 2.94 -6.37 -13.84
N ASP A 351 4.15 -6.14 -13.31
CA ASP A 351 4.39 -5.79 -11.89
C ASP A 351 3.63 -4.55 -11.38
N ILE A 352 3.14 -3.68 -12.26
CA ILE A 352 2.25 -2.57 -11.88
C ILE A 352 1.06 -3.07 -11.06
N PHE A 353 0.54 -4.26 -11.41
CA PHE A 353 -0.55 -4.93 -10.71
C PHE A 353 -0.08 -5.84 -9.55
N GLY A 354 1.23 -6.00 -9.36
CA GLY A 354 1.78 -6.68 -8.20
C GLY A 354 1.62 -5.92 -6.89
N ARG A 355 1.29 -4.63 -6.93
CA ARG A 355 1.29 -3.74 -5.76
C ARG A 355 -0.07 -3.07 -5.56
N GLY A 356 -0.51 -3.01 -4.31
CA GLY A 356 -1.66 -2.19 -3.89
C GLY A 356 -3.05 -2.63 -4.35
N ILE A 357 -3.19 -3.61 -5.24
CA ILE A 357 -4.49 -4.03 -5.75
C ILE A 357 -5.09 -5.12 -4.87
N ASP A 358 -6.30 -4.89 -4.42
CA ASP A 358 -7.05 -5.79 -3.58
C ASP A 358 -8.21 -6.44 -4.34
N VAL A 359 -8.10 -7.76 -4.54
CA VAL A 359 -9.18 -8.59 -5.08
C VAL A 359 -9.31 -9.83 -4.20
N GLU A 360 -10.33 -9.83 -3.37
CA GLU A 360 -10.54 -10.82 -2.30
C GLU A 360 -10.62 -12.27 -2.78
N ARG A 361 -11.07 -12.49 -4.01
CA ARG A 361 -11.29 -13.83 -4.57
C ARG A 361 -10.06 -14.48 -5.20
N VAL A 362 -8.95 -13.76 -5.24
CA VAL A 362 -7.69 -14.31 -5.76
C VAL A 362 -7.11 -15.29 -4.75
N ASN A 363 -7.11 -16.55 -5.09
CA ASN A 363 -6.52 -17.62 -4.28
C ASN A 363 -5.31 -18.28 -4.94
N VAL A 364 -5.01 -17.99 -6.21
CA VAL A 364 -3.82 -18.48 -6.92
C VAL A 364 -3.06 -17.31 -7.53
N SER A 365 -1.74 -17.27 -7.31
CA SER A 365 -0.81 -16.32 -7.92
C SER A 365 0.29 -17.10 -8.65
N ILE A 366 0.46 -16.86 -9.94
CA ILE A 366 1.48 -17.53 -10.75
C ILE A 366 2.47 -16.49 -11.28
N SER A 367 3.73 -16.56 -10.87
CA SER A 367 4.82 -15.85 -11.52
C SER A 367 5.30 -16.66 -12.73
N TYR A 368 4.69 -16.41 -13.89
CA TYR A 368 5.09 -17.01 -15.18
C TYR A 368 6.53 -16.60 -15.56
N ASP A 369 6.90 -15.37 -15.24
CA ASP A 369 8.29 -14.91 -15.23
C ASP A 369 8.69 -14.62 -13.79
N THR A 370 9.88 -15.08 -13.39
CA THR A 370 10.45 -14.81 -12.08
C THR A 370 10.47 -13.31 -11.80
N PRO A 371 10.09 -12.84 -10.59
CA PRO A 371 10.18 -11.43 -10.25
C PRO A 371 11.63 -10.92 -10.27
N SER A 372 11.83 -9.63 -10.51
CA SER A 372 13.16 -9.02 -10.58
C SER A 372 13.89 -8.97 -9.21
N ASP A 373 13.13 -8.96 -8.14
CA ASP A 373 13.63 -8.76 -6.79
C ASP A 373 12.67 -9.37 -5.74
N ALA A 374 13.15 -9.44 -4.50
CA ALA A 374 12.40 -10.03 -3.40
C ALA A 374 11.14 -9.21 -3.02
N ASP A 375 11.17 -7.88 -3.16
CA ASP A 375 10.00 -7.04 -2.89
C ASP A 375 8.89 -7.29 -3.91
N SER A 376 9.25 -7.38 -5.19
CA SER A 376 8.34 -7.75 -6.26
C SER A 376 7.72 -9.12 -6.02
N TYR A 377 8.52 -10.09 -5.54
CA TYR A 377 8.01 -11.40 -5.12
C TYR A 377 6.93 -11.27 -4.04
N LEU A 378 7.23 -10.55 -2.95
CA LEU A 378 6.29 -10.35 -1.84
C LEU A 378 4.97 -9.75 -2.31
N HIS A 379 5.05 -8.74 -3.18
CA HIS A 379 3.87 -8.08 -3.74
C HIS A 379 3.04 -9.01 -4.64
N ARG A 380 3.66 -9.91 -5.40
CA ARG A 380 2.96 -10.88 -6.26
C ARG A 380 2.30 -11.97 -5.45
N VAL A 381 3.03 -12.62 -4.55
CA VAL A 381 2.48 -13.72 -3.73
C VAL A 381 1.42 -13.23 -2.76
N GLY A 382 1.58 -12.02 -2.24
CA GLY A 382 0.59 -11.36 -1.37
C GLY A 382 -0.73 -10.99 -2.08
N ARG A 383 -0.93 -11.36 -3.36
CA ARG A 383 -2.26 -11.27 -4.00
C ARG A 383 -3.14 -12.45 -3.65
N ALA A 384 -2.58 -13.62 -3.37
CA ALA A 384 -3.30 -14.80 -2.90
C ALA A 384 -3.21 -14.92 -1.36
N GLY A 385 -4.16 -15.58 -0.73
CA GLY A 385 -4.13 -15.84 0.72
C GLY A 385 -4.28 -14.59 1.58
N ARG A 386 -5.09 -13.62 1.17
CA ARG A 386 -5.34 -12.37 1.91
C ARG A 386 -6.33 -12.58 3.07
N PHE A 387 -6.24 -11.69 4.08
CA PHE A 387 -7.15 -11.70 5.24
C PHE A 387 -7.16 -13.04 6.02
N GLY A 388 -6.01 -13.75 6.06
CA GLY A 388 -5.92 -15.05 6.71
C GLY A 388 -6.57 -16.19 5.92
N THR A 389 -6.96 -15.96 4.66
CA THR A 389 -7.47 -17.01 3.78
C THR A 389 -6.33 -17.85 3.24
N LYS A 390 -6.66 -19.08 2.81
CA LYS A 390 -5.70 -19.96 2.13
C LYS A 390 -5.41 -19.46 0.72
N GLY A 391 -4.21 -19.75 0.21
CA GLY A 391 -3.81 -19.40 -1.14
C GLY A 391 -2.62 -20.22 -1.63
N LEU A 392 -2.37 -20.15 -2.94
CA LEU A 392 -1.26 -20.83 -3.61
C LEU A 392 -0.46 -19.85 -4.46
N ALA A 393 0.84 -19.82 -4.29
CA ALA A 393 1.78 -19.08 -5.12
C ALA A 393 2.74 -20.01 -5.82
N ILE A 394 2.87 -19.89 -7.14
CA ILE A 394 3.75 -20.72 -7.97
C ILE A 394 4.68 -19.80 -8.77
N THR A 395 5.99 -20.07 -8.74
CA THR A 395 6.99 -19.32 -9.50
C THR A 395 7.69 -20.22 -10.51
N PHE A 396 7.68 -19.86 -11.78
CA PHE A 396 8.44 -20.54 -12.82
C PHE A 396 9.88 -20.04 -12.80
N VAL A 397 10.82 -20.99 -12.82
CA VAL A 397 12.27 -20.77 -12.82
C VAL A 397 12.81 -21.40 -14.09
N SER A 398 13.25 -20.60 -15.03
CA SER A 398 13.65 -21.05 -16.38
C SER A 398 15.11 -20.79 -16.72
N SER A 399 15.84 -20.08 -15.86
CA SER A 399 17.27 -19.81 -16.04
C SER A 399 18.02 -19.92 -14.70
N ASP A 400 19.34 -19.86 -14.78
CA ASP A 400 20.18 -19.83 -13.57
C ASP A 400 20.07 -18.47 -12.85
N GLU A 401 19.81 -17.38 -13.58
CA GLU A 401 19.49 -16.08 -13.01
C GLU A 401 18.19 -16.13 -12.19
N ASP A 402 17.15 -16.76 -12.73
CA ASP A 402 15.88 -16.97 -12.01
C ASP A 402 16.10 -17.77 -10.71
N ALA A 403 16.95 -18.81 -10.78
CA ALA A 403 17.28 -19.63 -9.61
C ALA A 403 18.04 -18.85 -8.53
N GLU A 404 18.91 -17.91 -8.93
CA GLU A 404 19.62 -17.05 -8.01
C GLU A 404 18.68 -16.05 -7.32
N VAL A 405 17.76 -15.46 -8.07
CA VAL A 405 16.71 -14.60 -7.49
C VAL A 405 15.87 -15.38 -6.47
N LEU A 406 15.49 -16.62 -6.78
CA LEU A 406 14.73 -17.45 -5.84
C LEU A 406 15.52 -17.74 -4.54
N LYS A 407 16.83 -17.98 -4.63
CA LYS A 407 17.69 -18.14 -3.45
C LYS A 407 17.75 -16.86 -2.61
N GLN A 408 17.88 -15.69 -3.25
CA GLN A 408 17.85 -14.41 -2.56
C GLN A 408 16.53 -14.18 -1.82
N ILE A 409 15.39 -14.52 -2.46
CA ILE A 409 14.07 -14.46 -1.85
C ILE A 409 14.01 -15.35 -0.60
N GLN A 410 14.42 -16.62 -0.72
CA GLN A 410 14.41 -17.56 0.38
C GLN A 410 15.32 -17.13 1.54
N SER A 411 16.50 -16.58 1.21
CA SER A 411 17.46 -16.08 2.20
C SER A 411 16.94 -14.83 2.90
N ARG A 412 16.36 -13.86 2.15
CA ARG A 412 15.88 -12.60 2.71
C ARG A 412 14.70 -12.78 3.65
N PHE A 413 13.78 -13.66 3.29
CA PHE A 413 12.54 -13.86 4.06
C PHE A 413 12.59 -15.10 4.98
N GLU A 414 13.72 -15.80 5.03
CA GLU A 414 13.89 -17.05 5.80
C GLU A 414 12.79 -18.08 5.54
N VAL A 415 12.34 -18.20 4.28
CA VAL A 415 11.29 -19.13 3.86
C VAL A 415 11.84 -20.22 2.96
N ALA A 416 11.28 -21.42 3.07
CA ALA A 416 11.49 -22.47 2.10
C ALA A 416 10.40 -22.39 1.03
N VAL A 417 10.80 -22.30 -0.23
CA VAL A 417 9.91 -22.43 -1.38
C VAL A 417 10.26 -23.76 -2.03
N PRO A 418 9.55 -24.86 -1.71
CA PRO A 418 9.82 -26.19 -2.28
C PRO A 418 9.37 -26.28 -3.75
N GLU A 419 9.87 -27.27 -4.45
CA GLU A 419 9.38 -27.61 -5.79
C GLU A 419 7.90 -28.02 -5.74
N LEU A 420 7.16 -27.68 -6.79
CA LEU A 420 5.75 -27.99 -6.90
C LEU A 420 5.56 -29.53 -6.94
N PRO A 421 4.80 -30.14 -6.04
CA PRO A 421 4.50 -31.56 -6.10
C PRO A 421 3.62 -31.90 -7.31
N GLU A 422 3.59 -33.16 -7.69
CA GLU A 422 2.78 -33.64 -8.85
C GLU A 422 1.29 -33.36 -8.67
N SER A 423 0.78 -33.38 -7.43
CA SER A 423 -0.60 -33.04 -7.10
C SER A 423 -0.66 -32.20 -5.82
N ILE A 424 -1.53 -31.19 -5.80
CA ILE A 424 -1.84 -30.39 -4.63
C ILE A 424 -3.34 -30.53 -4.33
N GLU A 425 -3.65 -30.88 -3.10
CA GLU A 425 -5.05 -30.96 -2.68
C GLU A 425 -5.68 -29.56 -2.60
N ALA A 426 -6.84 -29.37 -3.21
CA ALA A 426 -7.56 -28.09 -3.22
C ALA A 426 -7.85 -27.58 -1.81
N SER A 427 -8.17 -28.47 -0.85
CA SER A 427 -8.39 -28.14 0.56
C SER A 427 -7.21 -27.46 1.25
N SER A 428 -6.00 -27.57 0.69
CA SER A 428 -4.80 -26.99 1.27
C SER A 428 -4.62 -25.50 0.93
N TYR A 429 -5.23 -25.01 -0.17
CA TYR A 429 -5.13 -23.61 -0.65
C TYR A 429 -6.48 -22.97 -1.01
N MET A 430 -7.57 -23.71 -0.91
CA MET A 430 -8.94 -23.20 -1.02
C MET A 430 -9.55 -23.06 0.38
N ASN A 431 -10.38 -22.03 0.55
CA ASN A 431 -11.27 -21.97 1.72
C ASN A 431 -12.49 -22.86 1.46
N ALA A 432 -12.98 -23.48 2.52
CA ALA A 432 -14.19 -24.29 2.47
C ALA A 432 -15.42 -23.45 2.12
#